data_de2333e441c676fc9558b381aacdd489
#
_entry.id   de2333e441c676fc9558b381aacdd489
#
_cell.length_a   1.000
_cell.length_b   1.000
_cell.length_c   1.000
_cell.angle_alpha   90.00
_cell.angle_beta   90.00
_cell.angle_gamma   90.00
#
_symmetry.space_group_name_H-M   'P 1'
#
loop_
_entity.id
_entity.type
_entity.pdbx_description
1 polymer ?
#
loop_
_entity_poly.entity_id
_entity_poly.type
_entity_poly.pdbx_seq_one_letter_code
_entity_poly.pdbx_strand_id
1 'polypeptide(L)'
;MLVVAFPAFVDSNLNPYNSLLYAQIQARGQRIHEFTWRRVVKLQLPDILHVHWPERQILAPGWKLRKIAEAVLFRFYAWATRMRGGKIIWTAHNAFAHDKPRNRLNLFLWTRFLSELDGIIYLSEESRRQIEGEFPVLRKKTSVVIQHGDYLEWLATMNARAVPNSISRESLGIPADAKVILSFGLIRPYKGIDLLVEQFKFLDEDTHLIIAGYTSRRELREKIEQLARGRPNIHLLLRWARGEELASLLELSDLVVLPYRTITNSGAALLALSAQLPILGPNMGSMPELQHLVGSEWVRLFDGKISQSQLREAITWLRTPRGTPDMKPFSWPRIATETLALYRSVAPC
;
A
#
# COMPACT_ATOMS: atom_id res chain seq x y z
N MET A 1 -0.13 -21.56 -18.07
CA MET A 1 0.14 -21.68 -16.63
C MET A 1 -1.12 -21.27 -15.88
N LEU A 2 -1.50 -22.03 -14.86
CA LEU A 2 -2.59 -21.71 -13.94
C LEU A 2 -2.03 -21.04 -12.68
N VAL A 3 -2.41 -19.80 -12.44
CA VAL A 3 -2.06 -19.06 -11.24
C VAL A 3 -3.28 -18.95 -10.33
N VAL A 4 -3.16 -19.36 -9.07
CA VAL A 4 -4.14 -19.03 -8.04
C VAL A 4 -3.55 -17.93 -7.19
N ALA A 5 -4.21 -16.80 -7.13
CA ALA A 5 -3.75 -15.64 -6.37
C ALA A 5 -4.58 -15.43 -5.11
N PHE A 6 -3.91 -14.97 -4.03
CA PHE A 6 -4.51 -14.72 -2.73
C PHE A 6 -4.10 -13.37 -2.16
N PRO A 7 -4.99 -12.35 -2.24
CA PRO A 7 -6.16 -12.27 -3.12
C PRO A 7 -5.78 -11.91 -4.57
N ALA A 8 -6.70 -12.14 -5.54
CA ALA A 8 -6.54 -11.66 -6.90
C ALA A 8 -7.40 -10.41 -7.18
N PHE A 9 -8.73 -10.57 -7.14
CA PHE A 9 -9.69 -9.53 -7.53
C PHE A 9 -10.63 -9.10 -6.39
N VAL A 10 -10.64 -9.85 -5.28
CA VAL A 10 -11.37 -9.47 -4.07
C VAL A 10 -10.73 -8.22 -3.46
N ASP A 11 -11.54 -7.31 -2.94
CA ASP A 11 -11.12 -6.03 -2.36
C ASP A 11 -10.60 -4.98 -3.36
N SER A 12 -10.83 -5.14 -4.66
CA SER A 12 -10.42 -4.20 -5.72
C SER A 12 -10.89 -2.75 -5.47
N ASN A 13 -12.01 -2.57 -4.79
CA ASN A 13 -12.53 -1.24 -4.41
C ASN A 13 -11.74 -0.58 -3.28
N LEU A 14 -11.05 -1.36 -2.44
CA LEU A 14 -10.28 -0.87 -1.29
C LEU A 14 -8.80 -0.70 -1.64
N ASN A 15 -8.25 -1.62 -2.43
CA ASN A 15 -6.88 -1.60 -2.91
C ASN A 15 -6.82 -2.26 -4.29
N PRO A 16 -6.74 -1.50 -5.37
CA PRO A 16 -6.78 -2.03 -6.73
C PRO A 16 -5.46 -2.71 -7.17
N TYR A 17 -4.40 -2.70 -6.35
CA TYR A 17 -3.10 -3.26 -6.71
C TYR A 17 -3.18 -4.65 -7.36
N ASN A 18 -3.84 -5.59 -6.70
CA ASN A 18 -3.90 -6.97 -7.20
C ASN A 18 -4.74 -7.07 -8.47
N SER A 19 -5.88 -6.39 -8.54
CA SER A 19 -6.73 -6.40 -9.73
C SER A 19 -6.03 -5.82 -10.95
N LEU A 20 -5.26 -4.73 -10.78
CA LEU A 20 -4.46 -4.12 -11.85
C LEU A 20 -3.34 -5.06 -12.31
N LEU A 21 -2.60 -5.68 -11.36
CA LEU A 21 -1.56 -6.65 -11.68
C LEU A 21 -2.12 -7.84 -12.45
N TYR A 22 -3.18 -8.46 -11.92
CA TYR A 22 -3.68 -9.70 -12.50
C TYR A 22 -4.46 -9.49 -13.79
N ALA A 23 -5.08 -8.33 -14.00
CA ALA A 23 -5.64 -7.95 -15.31
C ALA A 23 -4.55 -7.94 -16.39
N GLN A 24 -3.39 -7.35 -16.10
CA GLN A 24 -2.25 -7.31 -17.02
C GLN A 24 -1.62 -8.70 -17.25
N ILE A 25 -1.58 -9.56 -16.23
CA ILE A 25 -1.09 -10.94 -16.39
C ILE A 25 -2.08 -11.78 -17.21
N GLN A 26 -3.39 -11.60 -17.02
CA GLN A 26 -4.43 -12.26 -17.84
C GLN A 26 -4.36 -11.82 -19.31
N ALA A 27 -4.16 -10.52 -19.56
CA ALA A 27 -4.00 -9.99 -20.93
C ALA A 27 -2.80 -10.60 -21.68
N ARG A 28 -1.83 -11.19 -20.94
CA ARG A 28 -0.69 -11.94 -21.48
C ARG A 28 -0.92 -13.46 -21.56
N GLY A 29 -2.19 -13.88 -21.56
CA GLY A 29 -2.60 -15.26 -21.80
C GLY A 29 -2.48 -16.21 -20.59
N GLN A 30 -2.26 -15.69 -19.38
CA GLN A 30 -2.23 -16.55 -18.19
C GLN A 30 -3.63 -16.73 -17.60
N ARG A 31 -3.91 -17.93 -17.08
CA ARG A 31 -5.17 -18.21 -16.37
C ARG A 31 -5.01 -17.82 -14.91
N ILE A 32 -5.66 -16.73 -14.52
CA ILE A 32 -5.66 -16.24 -13.13
C ILE A 32 -6.97 -16.61 -12.45
N HIS A 33 -6.87 -17.20 -11.29
CA HIS A 33 -8.02 -17.55 -10.47
C HIS A 33 -7.87 -16.96 -9.07
N GLU A 34 -8.98 -16.48 -8.52
CA GLU A 34 -9.09 -16.10 -7.12
C GLU A 34 -8.93 -17.34 -6.24
N PHE A 35 -8.18 -17.24 -5.14
CA PHE A 35 -8.16 -18.25 -4.10
C PHE A 35 -9.54 -18.34 -3.44
N THR A 36 -10.09 -19.56 -3.38
CA THR A 36 -11.36 -19.83 -2.69
C THR A 36 -11.28 -21.14 -1.91
N TRP A 37 -11.99 -21.21 -0.79
CA TRP A 37 -12.05 -22.47 0.00
C TRP A 37 -12.65 -23.64 -0.79
N ARG A 38 -13.51 -23.37 -1.77
CA ARG A 38 -14.03 -24.39 -2.71
C ARG A 38 -12.91 -25.03 -3.53
N ARG A 39 -11.88 -24.26 -3.93
CA ARG A 39 -10.69 -24.80 -4.63
C ARG A 39 -9.87 -25.68 -3.74
N VAL A 40 -9.69 -25.26 -2.48
CA VAL A 40 -8.96 -26.05 -1.47
C VAL A 40 -9.63 -27.42 -1.27
N VAL A 41 -10.94 -27.45 -1.03
CA VAL A 41 -11.72 -28.69 -0.83
C VAL A 41 -11.71 -29.60 -2.08
N LYS A 42 -11.76 -29.00 -3.27
CA LYS A 42 -11.74 -29.74 -4.56
C LYS A 42 -10.31 -30.08 -5.02
N LEU A 43 -9.28 -29.72 -4.28
CA LEU A 43 -7.85 -29.88 -4.64
C LEU A 43 -7.53 -29.39 -6.06
N GLN A 44 -8.11 -28.24 -6.45
CA GLN A 44 -7.81 -27.58 -7.71
C GLN A 44 -6.47 -26.84 -7.60
N LEU A 45 -5.37 -27.60 -7.65
CA LEU A 45 -4.02 -27.12 -7.39
C LEU A 45 -3.47 -26.33 -8.59
N PRO A 46 -2.83 -25.17 -8.35
CA PRO A 46 -2.24 -24.34 -9.39
C PRO A 46 -0.79 -24.76 -9.74
N ASP A 47 -0.30 -24.23 -10.87
CA ASP A 47 1.13 -24.22 -11.18
C ASP A 47 1.86 -23.19 -10.30
N ILE A 48 1.20 -22.04 -10.02
CA ILE A 48 1.69 -20.98 -9.14
C ILE A 48 0.61 -20.60 -8.12
N LEU A 49 0.94 -20.70 -6.83
CA LEU A 49 0.20 -20.09 -5.74
C LEU A 49 0.88 -18.76 -5.38
N HIS A 50 0.31 -17.64 -5.82
CA HIS A 50 0.85 -16.30 -5.53
C HIS A 50 0.10 -15.65 -4.37
N VAL A 51 0.81 -15.32 -3.31
CA VAL A 51 0.24 -14.76 -2.08
C VAL A 51 0.74 -13.34 -1.82
N HIS A 52 -0.15 -12.45 -1.36
CA HIS A 52 0.16 -11.05 -1.07
C HIS A 52 0.15 -10.74 0.43
N TRP A 53 -0.89 -11.11 1.13
CA TRP A 53 -1.05 -10.88 2.59
C TRP A 53 -1.46 -12.18 3.29
N PRO A 54 -0.57 -13.21 3.30
CA PRO A 54 -0.91 -14.52 3.84
C PRO A 54 -0.94 -14.57 5.38
N GLU A 55 -0.62 -13.47 6.06
CA GLU A 55 -0.45 -13.43 7.52
C GLU A 55 -1.70 -13.89 8.26
N ARG A 56 -2.89 -13.60 7.71
CA ARG A 56 -4.17 -14.03 8.31
C ARG A 56 -4.34 -15.55 8.37
N GLN A 57 -3.72 -16.26 7.42
CA GLN A 57 -3.78 -17.71 7.26
C GLN A 57 -2.58 -18.42 7.87
N ILE A 58 -1.47 -17.72 8.03
CA ILE A 58 -0.21 -18.31 8.54
C ILE A 58 -0.07 -18.10 10.05
N LEU A 59 -0.35 -16.88 10.53
CA LEU A 59 -0.15 -16.53 11.94
C LEU A 59 -1.29 -17.08 12.80
N ALA A 60 -1.00 -17.33 14.08
CA ALA A 60 -1.93 -17.93 15.02
C ALA A 60 -3.31 -17.23 14.99
N PRO A 61 -4.38 -17.97 14.66
CA PRO A 61 -5.69 -17.40 14.38
C PRO A 61 -6.48 -17.00 15.64
N GLY A 62 -5.88 -17.16 16.84
CA GLY A 62 -6.61 -17.10 18.12
C GLY A 62 -7.47 -18.37 18.33
N TRP A 63 -8.36 -18.36 19.34
CA TRP A 63 -9.12 -19.52 19.77
C TRP A 63 -10.38 -19.85 18.93
N LYS A 64 -10.62 -19.15 17.82
CA LYS A 64 -11.77 -19.44 16.95
C LYS A 64 -11.49 -20.67 16.08
N LEU A 65 -12.14 -21.80 16.38
CA LEU A 65 -11.98 -23.09 15.67
C LEU A 65 -12.03 -22.97 14.15
N ARG A 66 -12.96 -22.18 13.61
CA ARG A 66 -13.04 -21.91 12.17
C ARG A 66 -11.76 -21.33 11.60
N LYS A 67 -11.12 -20.36 12.28
CA LYS A 67 -9.86 -19.76 11.80
C LYS A 67 -8.67 -20.72 11.90
N ILE A 68 -8.68 -21.60 12.89
CA ILE A 68 -7.68 -22.68 12.99
C ILE A 68 -7.83 -23.62 11.79
N ALA A 69 -9.06 -24.05 11.48
CA ALA A 69 -9.32 -24.88 10.32
C ALA A 69 -8.92 -24.21 9.00
N GLU A 70 -9.21 -22.93 8.83
CA GLU A 70 -8.79 -22.11 7.67
C GLU A 70 -7.26 -22.11 7.54
N ALA A 71 -6.51 -21.88 8.62
CA ALA A 71 -5.05 -21.89 8.62
C ALA A 71 -4.47 -23.27 8.25
N VAL A 72 -5.01 -24.34 8.83
CA VAL A 72 -4.59 -25.71 8.53
C VAL A 72 -4.87 -26.08 7.07
N LEU A 73 -6.06 -25.78 6.58
CA LEU A 73 -6.45 -26.04 5.18
C LEU A 73 -5.62 -25.23 4.19
N PHE A 74 -5.30 -23.98 4.48
CA PHE A 74 -4.43 -23.16 3.64
C PHE A 74 -3.02 -23.77 3.55
N ARG A 75 -2.45 -24.17 4.69
CA ARG A 75 -1.14 -24.81 4.72
C ARG A 75 -1.13 -26.16 4.00
N PHE A 76 -2.18 -26.95 4.16
CA PHE A 76 -2.35 -28.19 3.42
C PHE A 76 -2.42 -27.94 1.92
N TYR A 77 -3.17 -26.94 1.47
CA TYR A 77 -3.27 -26.56 0.06
C TYR A 77 -1.92 -26.12 -0.51
N ALA A 78 -1.18 -25.28 0.22
CA ALA A 78 0.17 -24.87 -0.15
C ALA A 78 1.13 -26.05 -0.27
N TRP A 79 1.09 -26.96 0.71
CA TRP A 79 1.86 -28.20 0.69
C TRP A 79 1.48 -29.10 -0.51
N ALA A 80 0.20 -29.35 -0.74
CA ALA A 80 -0.28 -30.16 -1.85
C ALA A 80 0.11 -29.55 -3.22
N THR A 81 0.05 -28.22 -3.35
CA THR A 81 0.53 -27.50 -4.54
C THR A 81 1.99 -27.85 -4.82
N ARG A 82 2.86 -27.77 -3.82
CA ARG A 82 4.29 -28.09 -3.97
C ARG A 82 4.53 -29.59 -4.30
N MET A 83 3.77 -30.48 -3.67
CA MET A 83 3.88 -31.93 -3.95
C MET A 83 3.54 -32.29 -5.39
N ARG A 84 2.72 -31.49 -6.09
CA ARG A 84 2.44 -31.61 -7.53
C ARG A 84 3.43 -30.84 -8.43
N GLY A 85 4.51 -30.31 -7.87
CA GLY A 85 5.49 -29.52 -8.61
C GLY A 85 5.13 -28.03 -8.74
N GLY A 86 3.94 -27.61 -8.23
CA GLY A 86 3.56 -26.18 -8.21
C GLY A 86 4.46 -25.39 -7.26
N LYS A 87 4.47 -24.07 -7.42
CA LYS A 87 5.37 -23.15 -6.73
C LYS A 87 4.61 -22.12 -5.93
N ILE A 88 5.21 -21.68 -4.81
CA ILE A 88 4.66 -20.65 -3.93
C ILE A 88 5.48 -19.39 -4.09
N ILE A 89 4.83 -18.30 -4.51
CA ILE A 89 5.44 -16.98 -4.66
C ILE A 89 4.77 -16.01 -3.70
N TRP A 90 5.56 -15.13 -3.10
CA TRP A 90 5.08 -14.10 -2.20
C TRP A 90 5.49 -12.72 -2.70
N THR A 91 4.51 -11.78 -2.83
CA THR A 91 4.81 -10.36 -2.92
C THR A 91 4.88 -9.78 -1.51
N ALA A 92 6.06 -9.35 -1.12
CA ALA A 92 6.38 -8.87 0.22
C ALA A 92 5.95 -7.41 0.42
N HIS A 93 4.66 -7.20 0.72
CA HIS A 93 4.15 -5.86 1.03
C HIS A 93 4.66 -5.33 2.38
N ASN A 94 4.85 -6.21 3.36
CA ASN A 94 5.36 -5.91 4.70
C ASN A 94 6.24 -7.06 5.19
N ALA A 95 7.19 -6.78 6.09
CA ALA A 95 8.02 -7.82 6.70
C ALA A 95 7.21 -8.76 7.59
N PHE A 96 6.20 -8.23 8.27
CA PHE A 96 5.33 -8.94 9.21
C PHE A 96 3.99 -8.20 9.35
N ALA A 97 2.94 -8.90 9.83
CA ALA A 97 1.63 -8.29 10.07
C ALA A 97 1.68 -7.20 11.15
N HIS A 98 1.20 -6.01 10.83
CA HIS A 98 1.18 -4.86 11.76
C HIS A 98 0.22 -5.03 12.94
N ASP A 99 -0.79 -5.90 12.81
CA ASP A 99 -1.86 -6.10 13.78
C ASP A 99 -1.71 -7.42 14.57
N LYS A 100 -0.62 -8.14 14.38
CA LYS A 100 -0.34 -9.41 15.07
C LYS A 100 0.82 -9.29 16.04
N PRO A 101 0.72 -9.92 17.23
CA PRO A 101 1.82 -9.90 18.19
C PRO A 101 3.02 -10.70 17.67
N ARG A 102 4.23 -10.17 17.85
CA ARG A 102 5.51 -10.82 17.53
C ARG A 102 5.93 -11.78 18.65
N ASN A 103 5.08 -12.75 19.00
CA ASN A 103 5.43 -13.80 19.96
C ASN A 103 6.18 -14.95 19.27
N ARG A 104 6.78 -15.84 20.08
CA ARG A 104 7.59 -16.98 19.60
C ARG A 104 6.82 -17.89 18.62
N LEU A 105 5.54 -18.14 18.89
CA LEU A 105 4.72 -18.99 18.02
C LEU A 105 4.50 -18.34 16.64
N ASN A 106 4.10 -17.06 16.62
CA ASN A 106 3.87 -16.36 15.36
C ASN A 106 5.16 -16.21 14.56
N LEU A 107 6.30 -15.92 15.20
CA LEU A 107 7.59 -15.86 14.52
C LEU A 107 7.98 -17.23 13.96
N PHE A 108 7.79 -18.31 14.70
CA PHE A 108 8.05 -19.67 14.22
C PHE A 108 7.18 -20.03 13.02
N LEU A 109 5.86 -19.81 13.10
CA LEU A 109 4.92 -20.10 12.00
C LEU A 109 5.26 -19.28 10.75
N TRP A 110 5.61 -18.00 10.93
CA TRP A 110 5.99 -17.12 9.84
C TRP A 110 7.31 -17.56 9.18
N THR A 111 8.36 -17.77 9.97
CA THR A 111 9.66 -18.24 9.46
C THR A 111 9.52 -19.59 8.75
N ARG A 112 8.69 -20.49 9.28
CA ARG A 112 8.40 -21.78 8.64
C ARG A 112 7.75 -21.58 7.26
N PHE A 113 6.74 -20.71 7.16
CA PHE A 113 6.12 -20.39 5.88
C PHE A 113 7.13 -19.75 4.91
N LEU A 114 7.92 -18.77 5.36
CA LEU A 114 8.94 -18.12 4.53
C LEU A 114 9.98 -19.14 4.01
N SER A 115 10.31 -20.18 4.76
CA SER A 115 11.20 -21.24 4.30
C SER A 115 10.61 -22.12 3.19
N GLU A 116 9.29 -22.13 3.04
CA GLU A 116 8.56 -22.90 2.03
C GLU A 116 8.37 -22.17 0.71
N LEU A 117 8.70 -20.87 0.64
CA LEU A 117 8.60 -20.05 -0.59
C LEU A 117 9.60 -20.54 -1.66
N ASP A 118 9.15 -20.52 -2.90
CA ASP A 118 9.97 -20.78 -4.08
C ASP A 118 10.43 -19.49 -4.77
N GLY A 119 9.64 -18.39 -4.67
CA GLY A 119 9.97 -17.10 -5.22
C GLY A 119 9.45 -15.94 -4.37
N ILE A 120 10.14 -14.79 -4.45
CA ILE A 120 9.77 -13.58 -3.69
C ILE A 120 9.84 -12.36 -4.62
N ILE A 121 8.82 -11.51 -4.53
CA ILE A 121 8.80 -10.18 -5.12
C ILE A 121 8.90 -9.16 -3.99
N TYR A 122 9.98 -8.39 -3.97
CA TYR A 122 10.13 -7.22 -3.11
C TYR A 122 9.68 -5.96 -3.88
N LEU A 123 9.11 -4.99 -3.20
CA LEU A 123 8.59 -3.77 -3.84
C LEU A 123 9.61 -2.61 -3.89
N SER A 124 10.77 -2.78 -3.28
CA SER A 124 11.91 -1.86 -3.30
C SER A 124 13.17 -2.58 -2.81
N GLU A 125 14.36 -2.10 -3.18
CA GLU A 125 15.62 -2.65 -2.66
C GLU A 125 15.74 -2.46 -1.15
N GLU A 126 15.23 -1.36 -0.60
CA GLU A 126 15.20 -1.15 0.84
C GLU A 126 14.29 -2.15 1.54
N SER A 127 13.10 -2.44 0.99
CA SER A 127 12.21 -3.47 1.55
C SER A 127 12.87 -4.85 1.53
N ARG A 128 13.62 -5.18 0.47
CA ARG A 128 14.42 -6.40 0.40
C ARG A 128 15.45 -6.47 1.51
N ARG A 129 16.29 -5.42 1.65
CA ARG A 129 17.32 -5.36 2.71
C ARG A 129 16.72 -5.52 4.11
N GLN A 130 15.63 -4.80 4.39
CA GLN A 130 14.95 -4.83 5.67
C GLN A 130 14.36 -6.23 5.96
N ILE A 131 13.64 -6.82 4.99
CA ILE A 131 12.96 -8.12 5.17
C ILE A 131 13.98 -9.27 5.26
N GLU A 132 15.01 -9.29 4.42
CA GLU A 132 16.08 -10.29 4.47
C GLU A 132 16.99 -10.13 5.70
N GLY A 133 17.13 -8.92 6.23
CA GLY A 133 17.80 -8.66 7.51
C GLY A 133 17.03 -9.26 8.67
N GLU A 134 15.71 -9.14 8.67
CA GLU A 134 14.83 -9.69 9.72
C GLU A 134 14.64 -11.22 9.58
N PHE A 135 14.57 -11.72 8.33
CA PHE A 135 14.35 -13.14 8.02
C PHE A 135 15.44 -13.68 7.07
N PRO A 136 16.66 -14.03 7.59
CA PRO A 136 17.79 -14.45 6.76
C PRO A 136 17.54 -15.68 5.90
N VAL A 137 16.53 -16.50 6.21
CA VAL A 137 16.11 -17.66 5.41
C VAL A 137 15.74 -17.27 3.97
N LEU A 138 15.35 -16.03 3.73
CA LEU A 138 14.94 -15.51 2.43
C LEU A 138 16.11 -15.21 1.49
N ARG A 139 17.31 -14.94 2.00
CA ARG A 139 18.52 -14.62 1.21
C ARG A 139 18.90 -15.69 0.18
N LYS A 140 18.48 -16.95 0.44
CA LYS A 140 18.77 -18.09 -0.43
C LYS A 140 17.64 -18.40 -1.42
N LYS A 141 16.58 -17.60 -1.42
CA LYS A 141 15.42 -17.79 -2.29
C LYS A 141 15.55 -17.03 -3.58
N THR A 142 14.99 -17.57 -4.66
CA THR A 142 14.84 -16.81 -5.91
C THR A 142 14.02 -15.57 -5.63
N SER A 143 14.55 -14.40 -5.92
CA SER A 143 13.87 -13.14 -5.62
C SER A 143 14.13 -12.10 -6.70
N VAL A 144 13.21 -11.15 -6.80
CA VAL A 144 13.31 -10.00 -7.70
C VAL A 144 12.74 -8.77 -7.00
N VAL A 145 13.28 -7.60 -7.32
CA VAL A 145 12.66 -6.32 -6.92
C VAL A 145 11.82 -5.82 -8.10
N ILE A 146 10.53 -5.71 -7.88
CA ILE A 146 9.56 -5.17 -8.84
C ILE A 146 8.83 -4.03 -8.13
N GLN A 147 8.94 -2.82 -8.65
CA GLN A 147 8.33 -1.64 -8.06
C GLN A 147 6.81 -1.80 -7.91
N HIS A 148 6.23 -1.15 -6.90
CA HIS A 148 4.78 -1.09 -6.76
C HIS A 148 4.17 -0.37 -7.98
N GLY A 149 3.04 -0.86 -8.49
CA GLY A 149 2.40 -0.29 -9.67
C GLY A 149 1.75 1.08 -9.44
N ASP A 150 1.61 1.86 -10.52
CA ASP A 150 0.92 3.13 -10.53
C ASP A 150 -0.61 3.00 -10.38
N TYR A 151 -1.31 4.14 -10.32
CA TYR A 151 -2.76 4.21 -10.20
C TYR A 151 -3.42 5.03 -11.33
N LEU A 152 -2.72 5.25 -12.46
CA LEU A 152 -3.19 6.11 -13.55
C LEU A 152 -4.53 5.61 -14.12
N GLU A 153 -4.62 4.32 -14.46
CA GLU A 153 -5.84 3.71 -15.00
C GLU A 153 -7.00 3.73 -13.98
N TRP A 154 -6.67 3.47 -12.70
CA TRP A 154 -7.66 3.52 -11.63
C TRP A 154 -8.21 4.93 -11.43
N LEU A 155 -7.34 5.95 -11.40
CA LEU A 155 -7.74 7.36 -11.28
C LEU A 155 -8.61 7.80 -12.46
N ALA A 156 -8.22 7.47 -13.69
CA ALA A 156 -9.02 7.77 -14.88
C ALA A 156 -10.44 7.17 -14.77
N THR A 157 -10.53 5.92 -14.26
CA THR A 157 -11.82 5.25 -14.02
C THR A 157 -12.64 5.96 -12.93
N MET A 158 -12.01 6.38 -11.83
CA MET A 158 -12.70 7.06 -10.73
C MET A 158 -13.18 8.45 -11.15
N ASN A 159 -12.35 9.22 -11.84
CA ASN A 159 -12.72 10.54 -12.37
C ASN A 159 -13.89 10.46 -13.35
N ALA A 160 -13.92 9.43 -14.22
CA ALA A 160 -15.04 9.22 -15.14
C ALA A 160 -16.35 8.86 -14.44
N ARG A 161 -16.30 8.35 -13.19
CA ARG A 161 -17.46 8.02 -12.35
C ARG A 161 -17.84 9.14 -11.38
N ALA A 162 -17.05 10.22 -11.32
CA ALA A 162 -17.31 11.33 -10.41
C ALA A 162 -18.71 11.91 -10.67
N VAL A 163 -19.54 11.89 -9.63
CA VAL A 163 -20.89 12.46 -9.68
C VAL A 163 -20.77 13.96 -9.40
N PRO A 164 -21.55 14.84 -10.09
CA PRO A 164 -21.71 16.23 -9.68
C PRO A 164 -22.20 16.25 -8.21
N ASN A 165 -21.47 16.84 -7.30
CA ASN A 165 -21.59 16.87 -5.83
C ASN A 165 -20.52 16.03 -5.10
N SER A 166 -19.47 15.64 -5.78
CA SER A 166 -18.23 15.18 -5.14
C SER A 166 -17.65 16.29 -4.23
N ILE A 167 -16.80 15.91 -3.29
CA ILE A 167 -16.10 16.85 -2.40
C ILE A 167 -15.38 17.90 -3.23
N SER A 168 -15.64 19.17 -2.97
CA SER A 168 -15.01 20.32 -3.63
C SER A 168 -14.44 21.30 -2.61
N ARG A 169 -13.56 22.21 -3.03
CA ARG A 169 -13.07 23.30 -2.15
C ARG A 169 -14.23 24.09 -1.56
N GLU A 170 -15.22 24.44 -2.36
CA GLU A 170 -16.40 25.19 -1.93
C GLU A 170 -17.22 24.42 -0.87
N SER A 171 -17.48 23.11 -1.08
CA SER A 171 -18.22 22.28 -0.12
C SER A 171 -17.50 22.11 1.22
N LEU A 172 -16.18 22.31 1.24
CA LEU A 172 -15.34 22.28 2.45
C LEU A 172 -15.09 23.69 3.02
N GLY A 173 -15.59 24.75 2.40
CA GLY A 173 -15.31 26.13 2.80
C GLY A 173 -13.84 26.53 2.63
N ILE A 174 -13.16 25.96 1.65
CA ILE A 174 -11.74 26.23 1.35
C ILE A 174 -11.67 27.35 0.30
N PRO A 175 -10.98 28.48 0.57
CA PRO A 175 -10.77 29.53 -0.41
C PRO A 175 -10.06 29.00 -1.68
N ALA A 176 -10.37 29.61 -2.83
CA ALA A 176 -9.84 29.15 -4.12
C ALA A 176 -8.31 29.27 -4.21
N ASP A 177 -7.71 30.25 -3.56
CA ASP A 177 -6.27 30.54 -3.51
C ASP A 177 -5.53 29.86 -2.34
N ALA A 178 -6.27 29.27 -1.41
CA ALA A 178 -5.67 28.55 -0.29
C ALA A 178 -4.85 27.33 -0.73
N LYS A 179 -3.78 27.04 0.01
CA LYS A 179 -3.02 25.80 -0.17
C LYS A 179 -3.68 24.64 0.55
N VAL A 180 -3.80 23.50 -0.12
CA VAL A 180 -4.44 22.32 0.43
C VAL A 180 -3.43 21.16 0.59
N ILE A 181 -3.24 20.77 1.82
CA ILE A 181 -2.46 19.58 2.19
C ILE A 181 -3.41 18.42 2.45
N LEU A 182 -3.15 17.28 1.83
CA LEU A 182 -3.92 16.05 2.01
C LEU A 182 -3.08 14.97 2.70
N SER A 183 -3.69 14.29 3.68
CA SER A 183 -3.19 13.00 4.16
C SER A 183 -4.32 12.00 4.19
N PHE A 184 -4.13 10.83 3.55
CA PHE A 184 -5.24 9.92 3.30
C PHE A 184 -4.91 8.44 3.55
N GLY A 185 -5.96 7.61 3.57
CA GLY A 185 -5.90 6.16 3.73
C GLY A 185 -6.17 5.70 5.16
N LEU A 186 -5.96 4.41 5.45
CA LEU A 186 -6.19 3.86 6.79
C LEU A 186 -5.40 4.61 7.85
N ILE A 187 -6.08 5.12 8.87
CA ILE A 187 -5.44 5.84 9.98
C ILE A 187 -5.00 4.80 11.03
N ARG A 188 -3.68 4.69 11.18
CA ARG A 188 -3.02 3.78 12.12
C ARG A 188 -1.96 4.55 12.93
N PRO A 189 -1.58 4.10 14.15
CA PRO A 189 -0.60 4.80 14.98
C PRO A 189 0.74 5.06 14.28
N TYR A 190 1.21 4.10 13.48
CA TYR A 190 2.48 4.23 12.76
C TYR A 190 2.43 5.27 11.63
N LYS A 191 1.25 5.67 11.17
CA LYS A 191 1.08 6.69 10.13
C LYS A 191 1.23 8.13 10.63
N GLY A 192 1.27 8.36 11.94
CA GLY A 192 1.61 9.67 12.50
C GLY A 192 0.63 10.81 12.23
N ILE A 193 -0.63 10.50 11.89
CA ILE A 193 -1.66 11.52 11.57
C ILE A 193 -1.91 12.46 12.75
N ASP A 194 -1.91 11.93 13.97
CA ASP A 194 -2.01 12.73 15.19
C ASP A 194 -0.90 13.77 15.30
N LEU A 195 0.34 13.41 14.96
CA LEU A 195 1.48 14.33 14.95
C LEU A 195 1.34 15.38 13.82
N LEU A 196 0.88 14.98 12.63
CA LEU A 196 0.64 15.94 11.54
C LEU A 196 -0.38 17.00 11.96
N VAL A 197 -1.52 16.60 12.50
CA VAL A 197 -2.56 17.54 12.97
C VAL A 197 -2.02 18.45 14.08
N GLU A 198 -1.22 17.91 15.00
CA GLU A 198 -0.58 18.67 16.08
C GLU A 198 0.38 19.75 15.54
N GLN A 199 1.24 19.41 14.58
CA GLN A 199 2.21 20.36 14.00
C GLN A 199 1.54 21.35 13.05
N PHE A 200 0.47 20.93 12.35
CA PHE A 200 -0.26 21.77 11.43
C PHE A 200 -0.97 22.95 12.09
N LYS A 201 -1.44 22.80 13.33
CA LYS A 201 -2.15 23.88 14.05
C LYS A 201 -1.35 25.18 14.22
N PHE A 202 -0.04 25.16 13.98
CA PHE A 202 0.84 26.33 14.04
C PHE A 202 1.11 26.98 12.67
N LEU A 203 0.47 26.46 11.60
CA LEU A 203 0.56 27.05 10.26
C LEU A 203 -0.47 28.18 10.07
N ASP A 204 -0.26 28.94 9.02
CA ASP A 204 -1.08 30.09 8.70
C ASP A 204 -2.48 29.63 8.22
N GLU A 205 -3.49 30.50 8.36
CA GLU A 205 -4.89 30.18 8.05
C GLU A 205 -5.15 30.00 6.54
N ASP A 206 -4.27 30.52 5.67
CA ASP A 206 -4.33 30.35 4.21
C ASP A 206 -3.97 28.93 3.74
N THR A 207 -3.55 28.08 4.69
CA THR A 207 -3.22 26.68 4.40
C THR A 207 -4.25 25.80 5.06
N HIS A 208 -4.86 24.88 4.30
CA HIS A 208 -5.84 23.93 4.77
C HIS A 208 -5.28 22.52 4.81
N LEU A 209 -5.67 21.75 5.82
CA LEU A 209 -5.33 20.33 5.97
C LEU A 209 -6.57 19.46 5.87
N ILE A 210 -6.52 18.49 4.97
CA ILE A 210 -7.56 17.46 4.86
C ILE A 210 -6.98 16.13 5.36
N ILE A 211 -7.65 15.53 6.34
CA ILE A 211 -7.38 14.16 6.79
C ILE A 211 -8.53 13.27 6.34
N ALA A 212 -8.27 12.39 5.37
CA ALA A 212 -9.28 11.50 4.80
C ALA A 212 -8.94 10.02 5.08
N GLY A 213 -9.71 9.35 5.95
CA GLY A 213 -9.47 7.94 6.20
C GLY A 213 -10.17 7.38 7.43
N TYR A 214 -10.23 6.06 7.47
CA TYR A 214 -10.90 5.32 8.55
C TYR A 214 -9.91 4.84 9.60
N THR A 215 -10.33 4.87 10.85
CA THR A 215 -9.68 4.16 11.95
C THR A 215 -10.69 3.42 12.79
N SER A 216 -10.38 2.18 13.17
CA SER A 216 -11.14 1.41 14.15
C SER A 216 -10.72 1.69 15.59
N ARG A 217 -9.65 2.49 15.81
CA ARG A 217 -9.13 2.82 17.12
C ARG A 217 -9.79 4.10 17.63
N ARG A 218 -10.73 3.95 18.55
CA ARG A 218 -11.49 5.05 19.13
C ARG A 218 -10.60 6.12 19.75
N GLU A 219 -9.64 5.72 20.56
CA GLU A 219 -8.70 6.64 21.23
C GLU A 219 -7.89 7.51 20.23
N LEU A 220 -7.44 6.91 19.12
CA LEU A 220 -6.71 7.64 18.09
C LEU A 220 -7.63 8.64 17.37
N ARG A 221 -8.87 8.25 17.11
CA ARG A 221 -9.90 9.11 16.52
C ARG A 221 -10.18 10.32 17.41
N GLU A 222 -10.51 10.08 18.68
CA GLU A 222 -10.78 11.12 19.67
C GLU A 222 -9.59 12.09 19.84
N LYS A 223 -8.35 11.55 19.85
CA LYS A 223 -7.14 12.37 19.89
C LYS A 223 -7.03 13.31 18.68
N ILE A 224 -7.25 12.79 17.45
CA ILE A 224 -7.20 13.59 16.23
C ILE A 224 -8.28 14.67 16.23
N GLU A 225 -9.52 14.33 16.62
CA GLU A 225 -10.64 15.27 16.72
C GLU A 225 -10.36 16.36 17.77
N GLN A 226 -9.76 16.02 18.91
CA GLN A 226 -9.37 16.97 19.93
C GLN A 226 -8.27 17.92 19.44
N LEU A 227 -7.26 17.43 18.74
CA LEU A 227 -6.16 18.24 18.19
C LEU A 227 -6.64 19.22 17.12
N ALA A 228 -7.67 18.88 16.36
CA ALA A 228 -8.24 19.73 15.31
C ALA A 228 -9.28 20.72 15.82
N ARG A 229 -9.72 20.62 17.09
CA ARG A 229 -10.80 21.44 17.65
C ARG A 229 -10.46 22.95 17.59
N GLY A 230 -11.41 23.74 17.11
CA GLY A 230 -11.27 25.20 16.99
C GLY A 230 -10.38 25.66 15.84
N ARG A 231 -10.09 24.77 14.88
CA ARG A 231 -9.30 25.07 13.68
C ARG A 231 -10.13 24.91 12.43
N PRO A 232 -10.68 26.00 11.85
CA PRO A 232 -11.53 25.93 10.68
C PRO A 232 -10.80 25.45 9.41
N ASN A 233 -9.47 25.56 9.39
CA ASN A 233 -8.63 25.12 8.28
C ASN A 233 -8.17 23.63 8.40
N ILE A 234 -8.71 22.84 9.34
CA ILE A 234 -8.47 21.40 9.44
C ILE A 234 -9.77 20.64 9.19
N HIS A 235 -9.82 19.90 8.10
CA HIS A 235 -10.99 19.15 7.64
C HIS A 235 -10.80 17.65 7.92
N LEU A 236 -11.64 17.09 8.78
CA LEU A 236 -11.57 15.69 9.18
C LEU A 236 -12.66 14.87 8.50
N LEU A 237 -12.28 14.01 7.57
CA LEU A 237 -13.12 13.02 6.91
C LEU A 237 -12.79 11.62 7.45
N LEU A 238 -13.06 11.39 8.75
CA LEU A 238 -12.64 10.19 9.49
C LEU A 238 -13.56 9.00 9.19
N ARG A 239 -13.71 8.65 7.92
CA ARG A 239 -14.48 7.54 7.38
C ARG A 239 -13.82 6.95 6.15
N TRP A 240 -14.32 5.83 5.67
CA TRP A 240 -13.93 5.32 4.36
C TRP A 240 -14.34 6.34 3.28
N ALA A 241 -13.37 6.80 2.51
CA ALA A 241 -13.63 7.53 1.28
C ALA A 241 -13.86 6.52 0.14
N ARG A 242 -14.89 6.71 -0.66
CA ARG A 242 -15.08 5.95 -1.90
C ARG A 242 -14.02 6.36 -2.92
N GLY A 243 -13.83 5.56 -3.96
CA GLY A 243 -12.80 5.83 -4.96
C GLY A 243 -12.96 7.20 -5.61
N GLU A 244 -14.20 7.56 -5.97
CA GLU A 244 -14.54 8.83 -6.59
C GLU A 244 -14.29 10.03 -5.63
N GLU A 245 -14.62 9.87 -4.36
CA GLU A 245 -14.33 10.89 -3.34
C GLU A 245 -12.84 11.09 -3.14
N LEU A 246 -12.06 9.99 -3.14
CA LEU A 246 -10.60 10.06 -3.02
C LEU A 246 -9.97 10.73 -4.24
N ALA A 247 -10.47 10.46 -5.44
CA ALA A 247 -10.02 11.11 -6.67
C ALA A 247 -10.27 12.62 -6.60
N SER A 248 -11.47 13.06 -6.15
CA SER A 248 -11.80 14.48 -5.95
C SER A 248 -10.92 15.13 -4.89
N LEU A 249 -10.63 14.44 -3.77
CA LEU A 249 -9.71 14.94 -2.73
C LEU A 249 -8.28 15.12 -3.26
N LEU A 250 -7.81 14.23 -4.11
CA LEU A 250 -6.52 14.38 -4.77
C LEU A 250 -6.52 15.57 -5.73
N GLU A 251 -7.56 15.73 -6.54
CA GLU A 251 -7.67 16.80 -7.52
C GLU A 251 -7.67 18.19 -6.88
N LEU A 252 -8.34 18.38 -5.75
CA LEU A 252 -8.42 19.69 -5.05
C LEU A 252 -7.18 20.04 -4.21
N SER A 253 -6.23 19.09 -4.07
CA SER A 253 -5.06 19.22 -3.18
C SER A 253 -3.82 19.71 -3.93
N ASP A 254 -2.91 20.38 -3.20
CA ASP A 254 -1.62 20.85 -3.73
C ASP A 254 -0.44 19.97 -3.27
N LEU A 255 -0.57 19.25 -2.14
CA LEU A 255 0.49 18.47 -1.51
C LEU A 255 -0.09 17.27 -0.78
N VAL A 256 0.56 16.12 -0.91
CA VAL A 256 0.30 14.98 -0.03
C VAL A 256 1.38 14.89 1.03
N VAL A 257 0.97 14.81 2.31
CA VAL A 257 1.88 14.59 3.44
C VAL A 257 1.68 13.19 4.00
N LEU A 258 2.77 12.44 4.08
CA LEU A 258 2.83 11.08 4.63
C LEU A 258 3.69 11.09 5.90
N PRO A 259 3.11 11.40 7.09
CA PRO A 259 3.86 11.66 8.32
C PRO A 259 4.25 10.37 9.05
N TYR A 260 4.62 9.32 8.31
CA TYR A 260 4.80 7.98 8.84
C TYR A 260 5.96 7.90 9.84
N ARG A 261 5.72 7.20 10.95
CA ARG A 261 6.75 6.87 11.95
C ARG A 261 7.57 5.64 11.56
N THR A 262 6.97 4.75 10.78
CA THR A 262 7.62 3.59 10.18
C THR A 262 6.95 3.28 8.84
N ILE A 263 7.73 2.88 7.86
CA ILE A 263 7.23 2.53 6.53
C ILE A 263 8.16 1.48 5.90
N THR A 264 7.59 0.53 5.19
CA THR A 264 8.33 -0.35 4.27
C THR A 264 8.06 0.09 2.83
N ASN A 265 6.79 0.11 2.42
CA ASN A 265 6.34 0.55 1.11
C ASN A 265 5.08 1.44 1.25
N SER A 266 4.79 2.30 0.25
CA SER A 266 3.63 3.19 0.29
C SER A 266 2.86 3.24 -1.03
N GLY A 267 1.74 2.52 -1.08
CA GLY A 267 0.78 2.70 -2.17
C GLY A 267 0.15 4.11 -2.21
N ALA A 268 0.05 4.79 -1.06
CA ALA A 268 -0.44 6.17 -1.00
C ALA A 268 0.51 7.15 -1.70
N ALA A 269 1.83 6.92 -1.64
CA ALA A 269 2.80 7.72 -2.37
C ALA A 269 2.62 7.56 -3.88
N LEU A 270 2.49 6.32 -4.36
CA LEU A 270 2.27 6.05 -5.79
C LEU A 270 0.94 6.62 -6.28
N LEU A 271 -0.12 6.57 -5.46
CA LEU A 271 -1.41 7.17 -5.80
C LEU A 271 -1.30 8.70 -5.90
N ALA A 272 -0.59 9.36 -4.98
CA ALA A 272 -0.35 10.79 -5.04
C ALA A 272 0.43 11.18 -6.31
N LEU A 273 1.52 10.47 -6.64
CA LEU A 273 2.29 10.71 -7.87
C LEU A 273 1.47 10.45 -9.13
N SER A 274 0.61 9.41 -9.13
CA SER A 274 -0.30 9.15 -10.24
C SER A 274 -1.31 10.28 -10.45
N ALA A 275 -1.68 10.98 -9.37
CA ALA A 275 -2.50 12.20 -9.41
C ALA A 275 -1.67 13.47 -9.66
N GLN A 276 -0.39 13.34 -10.00
CA GLN A 276 0.54 14.45 -10.20
C GLN A 276 0.66 15.40 -8.98
N LEU A 277 0.55 14.83 -7.78
CA LEU A 277 0.72 15.57 -6.53
C LEU A 277 2.12 15.34 -5.95
N PRO A 278 2.85 16.41 -5.60
CA PRO A 278 4.10 16.31 -4.88
C PRO A 278 3.87 15.73 -3.46
N ILE A 279 4.91 15.11 -2.92
CA ILE A 279 4.83 14.39 -1.65
C ILE A 279 5.87 14.94 -0.68
N LEU A 280 5.45 15.15 0.56
CA LEU A 280 6.33 15.27 1.71
C LEU A 280 6.26 13.96 2.51
N GLY A 281 7.37 13.24 2.60
CA GLY A 281 7.42 11.94 3.30
C GLY A 281 8.70 11.73 4.11
N PRO A 282 8.74 10.71 4.99
CA PRO A 282 9.91 10.47 5.82
C PRO A 282 11.08 9.91 5.01
N ASN A 283 12.30 10.27 5.39
CA ASN A 283 13.54 9.71 4.83
C ASN A 283 13.79 8.29 5.37
N MET A 284 12.89 7.37 5.03
CA MET A 284 12.98 5.95 5.43
C MET A 284 12.19 5.03 4.51
N GLY A 285 12.46 3.73 4.61
CA GLY A 285 11.81 2.70 3.79
C GLY A 285 12.01 2.94 2.30
N SER A 286 10.97 2.74 1.50
CA SER A 286 11.02 2.94 0.05
C SER A 286 11.00 4.41 -0.40
N MET A 287 10.85 5.39 0.49
CA MET A 287 10.71 6.80 0.10
C MET A 287 11.95 7.40 -0.55
N PRO A 288 13.20 7.14 -0.06
CA PRO A 288 14.41 7.61 -0.75
C PRO A 288 14.58 7.02 -2.15
N GLU A 289 14.27 5.74 -2.32
CA GLU A 289 14.30 5.08 -3.63
C GLU A 289 13.25 5.69 -4.58
N LEU A 290 12.04 5.97 -4.06
CA LEU A 290 11.00 6.66 -4.81
C LEU A 290 11.43 8.05 -5.24
N GLN A 291 12.05 8.86 -4.35
CA GLN A 291 12.62 10.17 -4.70
C GLN A 291 13.67 10.05 -5.81
N HIS A 292 14.55 9.05 -5.72
CA HIS A 292 15.56 8.83 -6.75
C HIS A 292 14.95 8.52 -8.13
N LEU A 293 13.83 7.79 -8.17
CA LEU A 293 13.15 7.39 -9.41
C LEU A 293 12.35 8.53 -10.07
N VAL A 294 11.71 9.39 -9.28
CA VAL A 294 10.79 10.42 -9.82
C VAL A 294 11.31 11.85 -9.70
N GLY A 295 12.40 12.07 -8.96
CA GLY A 295 13.00 13.38 -8.73
C GLY A 295 12.62 14.04 -7.40
N SER A 296 13.53 14.88 -6.89
CA SER A 296 13.33 15.64 -5.64
C SER A 296 12.29 16.77 -5.77
N GLU A 297 11.93 17.13 -6.97
CA GLU A 297 10.83 18.06 -7.26
C GLU A 297 9.45 17.43 -7.02
N TRP A 298 9.35 16.07 -6.99
CA TRP A 298 8.12 15.34 -6.75
C TRP A 298 8.04 14.73 -5.36
N VAL A 299 9.18 14.35 -4.79
CA VAL A 299 9.25 13.76 -3.45
C VAL A 299 10.26 14.53 -2.62
N ARG A 300 9.78 15.23 -1.59
CA ARG A 300 10.61 15.86 -0.58
C ARG A 300 10.65 14.98 0.66
N LEU A 301 11.84 14.74 1.18
CA LEU A 301 12.04 13.90 2.37
C LEU A 301 12.28 14.75 3.61
N PHE A 302 11.83 14.24 4.75
CA PHE A 302 12.14 14.80 6.07
C PHE A 302 12.75 13.73 6.98
N ASP A 303 13.63 14.16 7.86
CA ASP A 303 14.24 13.31 8.88
C ASP A 303 13.47 13.37 10.19
N GLY A 304 13.43 12.25 10.91
CA GLY A 304 12.79 12.14 12.20
C GLY A 304 11.28 12.22 12.16
N LYS A 305 10.69 13.04 13.04
CA LYS A 305 9.24 13.28 13.11
C LYS A 305 8.89 14.55 12.34
N ILE A 306 7.74 14.53 11.66
CA ILE A 306 7.23 15.73 11.00
C ILE A 306 7.14 16.91 11.99
N SER A 307 7.58 18.07 11.57
CA SER A 307 7.60 19.30 12.35
C SER A 307 6.95 20.47 11.58
N GLN A 308 6.63 21.53 12.30
CA GLN A 308 6.10 22.77 11.71
C GLN A 308 7.05 23.36 10.65
N SER A 309 8.37 23.39 10.93
CA SER A 309 9.38 23.95 10.00
C SER A 309 9.38 23.16 8.69
N GLN A 310 9.36 21.83 8.74
CA GLN A 310 9.31 20.97 7.56
C GLN A 310 8.02 21.18 6.74
N LEU A 311 6.88 21.42 7.39
CA LEU A 311 5.62 21.76 6.71
C LEU A 311 5.72 23.13 6.02
N ARG A 312 6.24 24.17 6.69
CA ARG A 312 6.45 25.50 6.08
C ARG A 312 7.41 25.46 4.89
N GLU A 313 8.50 24.72 5.02
CA GLU A 313 9.45 24.50 3.94
C GLU A 313 8.82 23.76 2.75
N ALA A 314 7.96 22.76 3.02
CA ALA A 314 7.25 22.04 1.97
C ALA A 314 6.25 22.94 1.23
N ILE A 315 5.53 23.84 1.94
CA ILE A 315 4.64 24.82 1.31
C ILE A 315 5.44 25.78 0.40
N THR A 316 6.61 26.24 0.86
CA THR A 316 7.50 27.06 0.05
C THR A 316 8.01 26.31 -1.18
N TRP A 317 8.37 25.02 -1.00
CA TRP A 317 8.82 24.13 -2.06
C TRP A 317 7.74 23.89 -3.14
N LEU A 318 6.46 24.03 -2.84
CA LEU A 318 5.38 23.95 -3.84
C LEU A 318 5.52 24.96 -4.98
N ARG A 319 6.26 26.07 -4.76
CA ARG A 319 6.56 27.06 -5.78
C ARG A 319 7.59 26.61 -6.83
N THR A 320 8.31 25.50 -6.55
CA THR A 320 9.28 24.95 -7.50
C THR A 320 8.57 24.45 -8.75
N PRO A 321 8.97 24.91 -9.94
CA PRO A 321 8.44 24.38 -11.19
C PRO A 321 8.71 22.88 -11.31
N ARG A 322 7.73 22.12 -11.78
CA ARG A 322 7.85 20.69 -12.02
C ARG A 322 7.14 20.30 -13.31
N GLY A 323 7.72 19.32 -14.01
CA GLY A 323 7.09 18.69 -15.17
C GLY A 323 6.04 17.67 -14.74
N THR A 324 5.95 16.54 -15.42
CA THR A 324 5.19 15.37 -15.01
C THR A 324 6.12 14.34 -14.38
N PRO A 325 5.70 13.63 -13.33
CA PRO A 325 6.55 12.58 -12.73
C PRO A 325 6.76 11.43 -13.71
N ASP A 326 7.97 10.88 -13.78
CA ASP A 326 8.20 9.68 -14.59
C ASP A 326 7.58 8.45 -13.93
N MET A 327 6.42 8.03 -14.43
CA MET A 327 5.69 6.86 -13.94
C MET A 327 6.04 5.56 -14.68
N LYS A 328 6.95 5.58 -15.67
CA LYS A 328 7.36 4.39 -16.44
C LYS A 328 7.89 3.25 -15.57
N PRO A 329 8.70 3.50 -14.50
CA PRO A 329 9.17 2.43 -13.61
C PRO A 329 8.03 1.67 -12.92
N PHE A 330 6.86 2.29 -12.76
CA PHE A 330 5.70 1.79 -12.03
C PHE A 330 4.59 1.26 -12.95
N SER A 331 4.85 1.16 -14.26
CA SER A 331 3.84 0.76 -15.23
C SER A 331 3.46 -0.72 -15.09
N TRP A 332 2.17 -1.01 -15.08
CA TRP A 332 1.64 -2.36 -14.95
C TRP A 332 2.10 -3.32 -16.06
N PRO A 333 2.24 -2.90 -17.34
CA PRO A 333 2.81 -3.75 -18.38
C PRO A 333 4.21 -4.27 -18.06
N ARG A 334 5.09 -3.41 -17.51
CA ARG A 334 6.43 -3.78 -17.07
C ARG A 334 6.37 -4.74 -15.89
N ILE A 335 5.62 -4.39 -14.85
CA ILE A 335 5.46 -5.19 -13.62
C ILE A 335 4.93 -6.59 -13.94
N ALA A 336 3.92 -6.70 -14.81
CA ALA A 336 3.39 -8.00 -15.23
C ALA A 336 4.43 -8.84 -15.98
N THR A 337 5.24 -8.21 -16.85
CA THR A 337 6.32 -8.90 -17.58
C THR A 337 7.40 -9.43 -16.63
N GLU A 338 7.86 -8.62 -15.67
CA GLU A 338 8.85 -9.01 -14.67
C GLU A 338 8.29 -10.09 -13.72
N THR A 339 7.02 -9.98 -13.31
CA THR A 339 6.33 -11.00 -12.51
C THR A 339 6.26 -12.33 -13.25
N LEU A 340 5.91 -12.32 -14.54
CA LEU A 340 5.88 -13.53 -15.37
C LEU A 340 7.28 -14.13 -15.59
N ALA A 341 8.31 -13.31 -15.66
CA ALA A 341 9.69 -13.78 -15.73
C ALA A 341 10.07 -14.56 -14.45
N LEU A 342 9.71 -14.05 -13.27
CA LEU A 342 9.91 -14.77 -12.02
C LEU A 342 9.11 -16.08 -12.00
N TYR A 343 7.84 -16.07 -12.44
CA TYR A 343 7.04 -17.30 -12.49
C TYR A 343 7.72 -18.39 -13.32
N ARG A 344 8.25 -18.02 -14.49
CA ARG A 344 8.96 -18.96 -15.39
C ARG A 344 10.29 -19.44 -14.79
N SER A 345 10.99 -18.60 -14.05
CA SER A 345 12.29 -18.98 -13.45
C SER A 345 12.16 -19.99 -12.30
N VAL A 346 11.01 -20.02 -11.61
CA VAL A 346 10.78 -20.94 -10.48
C VAL A 346 9.95 -22.16 -10.88
N ALA A 347 9.08 -22.05 -11.87
CA ALA A 347 8.30 -23.18 -12.40
C ALA A 347 9.10 -23.84 -13.54
N PRO A 348 9.48 -25.11 -13.43
CA PRO A 348 10.08 -25.82 -14.57
C PRO A 348 9.08 -25.88 -15.72
N CYS A 349 9.62 -25.73 -16.94
CA CYS A 349 8.88 -25.91 -18.20
C CYS A 349 8.20 -27.25 -18.29
#